data_74c51f8dc7355149dad757f1b93d3e1a
#
_entry.id   74c51f8dc7355149dad757f1b93d3e1a
#
_cell.length_a   1.000
_cell.length_b   1.000
_cell.length_c   1.000
_cell.angle_alpha   90.00
_cell.angle_beta   90.00
_cell.angle_gamma   90.00
#
_symmetry.space_group_name_H-M   'P 1'
#
loop_
_entity.id
_entity.type
_entity.pdbx_description
1 polymer ?
#
loop_
_entity_poly.entity_id
_entity_poly.type
_entity_poly.pdbx_seq_one_letter_code
_entity_poly.pdbx_strand_id
1 'polypeptide(L)'
;MTRDDPLLAALADAAQRKQRADHDIRLLLAYAREHTWPRPYRLADLAEAAGMSLSGIRTAYTQADITHAARLTGGSRGRHLLAVITSLLVNRQDAPARERHPAA
;
A
#
# COMPACT_ATOMS: atom_id res chain seq x y z
N MET A 1 1.35 -25.27 -20.15
CA MET A 1 0.71 -24.80 -21.23
C MET A 1 0.20 -23.45 -21.15
N THR A 2 -0.78 -23.14 -20.31
CA THR A 2 -1.30 -21.78 -20.26
C THR A 2 -0.26 -20.78 -19.87
N ARG A 3 0.72 -21.17 -19.08
CA ARG A 3 1.74 -20.21 -18.66
C ARG A 3 2.64 -19.80 -19.82
N ASP A 4 2.61 -20.53 -20.91
CA ASP A 4 3.39 -20.15 -22.09
C ASP A 4 2.63 -19.18 -22.97
N ASP A 5 1.37 -18.93 -22.69
CA ASP A 5 0.55 -18.01 -23.45
C ASP A 5 0.89 -16.58 -23.04
N PRO A 6 1.41 -15.76 -23.98
CA PRO A 6 1.81 -14.40 -23.61
C PRO A 6 0.64 -13.54 -23.14
N LEU A 7 -0.54 -13.77 -23.65
CA LEU A 7 -1.70 -13.00 -23.21
C LEU A 7 -2.06 -13.32 -21.77
N LEU A 8 -2.09 -14.61 -21.44
CA LEU A 8 -2.39 -15.00 -20.07
C LEU A 8 -1.30 -14.55 -19.11
N ALA A 9 -0.04 -14.59 -19.54
CA ALA A 9 1.04 -14.08 -18.71
C ALA A 9 0.89 -12.58 -18.47
N ALA A 10 0.52 -11.83 -19.48
CA ALA A 10 0.32 -10.40 -19.33
C ALA A 10 -0.85 -10.11 -18.39
N LEU A 11 -1.91 -10.90 -18.49
CA LEU A 11 -3.05 -10.74 -17.60
C LEU A 11 -2.68 -11.03 -16.16
N ALA A 12 -1.92 -12.10 -15.94
CA ALA A 12 -1.48 -12.44 -14.59
C ALA A 12 -0.61 -11.33 -14.01
N ASP A 13 0.27 -10.77 -14.80
CA ASP A 13 1.12 -9.68 -14.34
C ASP A 13 0.28 -8.45 -13.99
N ALA A 14 -0.69 -8.12 -14.84
CA ALA A 14 -1.56 -6.98 -14.57
C ALA A 14 -2.36 -7.20 -13.28
N ALA A 15 -2.83 -8.42 -13.06
CA ALA A 15 -3.56 -8.74 -11.84
C ALA A 15 -2.68 -8.58 -10.60
N GLN A 16 -1.42 -8.98 -10.69
CA GLN A 16 -0.50 -8.79 -9.58
C GLN A 16 -0.24 -7.32 -9.30
N ARG A 17 -0.09 -6.52 -10.36
CA ARG A 17 0.12 -5.08 -10.17
C ARG A 17 -1.09 -4.45 -9.51
N LYS A 18 -2.27 -4.89 -9.87
CA LYS A 18 -3.49 -4.40 -9.24
C LYS A 18 -3.51 -4.74 -7.75
N GLN A 19 -3.17 -5.98 -7.43
CA GLN A 19 -3.16 -6.40 -6.02
C GLN A 19 -2.14 -5.61 -5.21
N ARG A 20 -0.98 -5.34 -5.78
CA ARG A 20 0.02 -4.52 -5.09
C ARG A 20 -0.48 -3.10 -4.89
N ALA A 21 -1.12 -2.55 -5.92
CA ALA A 21 -1.65 -1.19 -5.81
C ALA A 21 -2.75 -1.12 -4.75
N ASP A 22 -3.61 -2.13 -4.69
CA ASP A 22 -4.65 -2.18 -3.66
C ASP A 22 -4.03 -2.23 -2.27
N HIS A 23 -2.99 -3.03 -2.11
CA HIS A 23 -2.28 -3.14 -0.84
C HIS A 23 -1.65 -1.80 -0.46
N ASP A 24 -1.01 -1.13 -1.42
CA ASP A 24 -0.41 0.17 -1.18
C ASP A 24 -1.45 1.19 -0.74
N ILE A 25 -2.61 1.16 -1.40
CA ILE A 25 -3.69 2.08 -1.06
C ILE A 25 -4.13 1.85 0.39
N ARG A 26 -4.32 0.59 0.79
CA ARG A 26 -4.72 0.30 2.15
C ARG A 26 -3.72 0.79 3.17
N LEU A 27 -2.43 0.60 2.92
CA LEU A 27 -1.40 1.05 3.85
C LEU A 27 -1.35 2.57 3.93
N LEU A 28 -1.44 3.23 2.78
CA LEU A 28 -1.41 4.69 2.74
C LEU A 28 -2.62 5.28 3.47
N LEU A 29 -3.79 4.69 3.26
CA LEU A 29 -4.99 5.17 3.93
C LEU A 29 -4.92 4.94 5.43
N ALA A 30 -4.46 3.75 5.83
CA ALA A 30 -4.32 3.46 7.24
C ALA A 30 -3.36 4.44 7.91
N TYR A 31 -2.24 4.70 7.27
CA TYR A 31 -1.29 5.67 7.80
C TYR A 31 -1.91 7.06 7.89
N ALA A 32 -2.54 7.50 6.82
CA ALA A 32 -3.07 8.87 6.75
C ALA A 32 -4.13 9.13 7.81
N ARG A 33 -4.93 8.13 8.14
CA ARG A 33 -6.01 8.32 9.10
C ARG A 33 -5.61 7.99 10.53
N GLU A 34 -4.71 7.04 10.73
CA GLU A 34 -4.47 6.50 12.05
C GLU A 34 -3.13 6.91 12.63
N HIS A 35 -2.20 7.38 11.81
CA HIS A 35 -0.83 7.65 12.29
C HIS A 35 -0.38 9.07 12.06
N THR A 36 -1.29 9.97 11.74
CA THR A 36 -0.95 11.38 11.55
C THR A 36 -1.61 12.26 12.61
N TRP A 37 -1.93 11.65 13.76
CA TRP A 37 -2.48 12.37 14.88
C TRP A 37 -1.50 13.48 15.29
N PRO A 38 -1.96 14.68 15.69
CA PRO A 38 -3.36 15.02 15.98
C PRO A 38 -4.13 15.57 14.78
N ARG A 39 -3.56 15.58 13.61
CA ARG A 39 -4.23 16.12 12.43
C ARG A 39 -4.31 15.07 11.33
N PRO A 40 -5.22 14.09 11.47
CA PRO A 40 -5.37 13.10 10.42
C PRO A 40 -5.87 13.74 9.14
N TYR A 41 -5.48 13.16 8.03
CA TYR A 41 -5.94 13.61 6.73
C TYR A 41 -7.46 13.54 6.67
N ARG A 42 -8.05 14.50 5.96
CA ARG A 42 -9.50 14.53 5.85
C ARG A 42 -9.98 13.44 4.90
N LEU A 43 -11.11 12.83 5.27
CA LEU A 43 -11.66 11.76 4.44
C LEU A 43 -11.94 12.23 3.01
N ALA A 44 -12.43 13.45 2.84
CA ALA A 44 -12.75 13.95 1.51
C ALA A 44 -11.51 14.02 0.64
N ASP A 45 -10.39 14.45 1.20
CA ASP A 45 -9.15 14.54 0.44
C ASP A 45 -8.65 13.16 0.04
N LEU A 46 -8.75 12.21 0.96
CA LEU A 46 -8.33 10.84 0.68
C LEU A 46 -9.22 10.19 -0.36
N ALA A 47 -10.53 10.44 -0.25
CA ALA A 47 -11.49 9.89 -1.22
C ALA A 47 -11.19 10.39 -2.62
N GLU A 48 -10.92 11.68 -2.74
CA GLU A 48 -10.61 12.26 -4.03
C GLU A 48 -9.32 11.67 -4.59
N ALA A 49 -8.28 11.62 -3.78
CA ALA A 49 -6.98 11.12 -4.23
C ALA A 49 -7.06 9.64 -4.62
N ALA A 50 -7.82 8.85 -3.89
CA ALA A 50 -7.91 7.42 -4.14
C ALA A 50 -8.96 7.06 -5.18
N GLY A 51 -9.80 8.00 -5.58
CA GLY A 51 -10.89 7.72 -6.50
C GLY A 51 -11.95 6.84 -5.87
N MET A 52 -12.23 7.04 -4.58
CA MET A 52 -13.16 6.20 -3.84
C MET A 52 -14.23 7.07 -3.18
N SER A 53 -15.32 6.43 -2.78
CA SER A 53 -16.34 7.12 -1.99
C SER A 53 -15.88 7.27 -0.55
N LEU A 54 -16.54 8.18 0.18
CA LEU A 54 -16.23 8.35 1.60
C LEU A 54 -16.43 7.06 2.38
N SER A 55 -17.53 6.37 2.12
CA SER A 55 -17.77 5.11 2.82
C SER A 55 -16.74 4.05 2.40
N GLY A 56 -16.30 4.08 1.16
CA GLY A 56 -15.25 3.18 0.70
C GLY A 56 -13.96 3.39 1.45
N ILE A 57 -13.60 4.65 1.71
CA ILE A 57 -12.40 4.95 2.49
C ILE A 57 -12.51 4.35 3.89
N ARG A 58 -13.68 4.51 4.52
CA ARG A 58 -13.85 4.04 5.90
C ARG A 58 -13.68 2.54 6.05
N THR A 59 -13.98 1.79 5.01
CA THR A 59 -13.89 0.34 5.04
C THR A 59 -12.71 -0.22 4.26
N ALA A 60 -11.85 0.65 3.73
CA ALA A 60 -10.80 0.21 2.82
C ALA A 60 -9.64 -0.48 3.55
N TYR A 61 -9.43 -0.18 4.82
CA TYR A 61 -8.32 -0.77 5.54
C TYR A 61 -8.81 -1.38 6.85
N THR A 62 -8.01 -2.28 7.39
CA THR A 62 -8.36 -3.03 8.59
C THR A 62 -7.38 -2.71 9.69
N GLN A 63 -7.67 -3.24 10.89
CA GLN A 63 -6.73 -3.10 12.01
C GLN A 63 -5.37 -3.69 11.67
N ALA A 64 -5.35 -4.76 10.90
CA ALA A 64 -4.08 -5.35 10.50
C ALA A 64 -3.27 -4.37 9.64
N ASP A 65 -3.93 -3.64 8.76
CA ASP A 65 -3.25 -2.63 7.95
C ASP A 65 -2.71 -1.51 8.82
N ILE A 66 -3.46 -1.09 9.82
CA ILE A 66 -3.02 -0.04 10.75
C ILE A 66 -1.75 -0.49 11.46
N THR A 67 -1.76 -1.71 11.98
CA THR A 67 -0.61 -2.25 12.70
C THR A 67 0.58 -2.41 11.77
N HIS A 68 0.34 -2.89 10.57
CA HIS A 68 1.42 -3.09 9.60
C HIS A 68 2.06 -1.75 9.21
N ALA A 69 1.24 -0.74 8.96
CA ALA A 69 1.76 0.59 8.63
C ALA A 69 2.61 1.14 9.77
N ALA A 70 2.18 0.93 11.02
CA ALA A 70 2.96 1.38 12.16
C ALA A 70 4.32 0.70 12.20
N ARG A 71 4.36 -0.59 11.93
CA ARG A 71 5.63 -1.31 11.93
C ARG A 71 6.56 -0.84 10.82
N LEU A 72 6.02 -0.64 9.63
CA LEU A 72 6.83 -0.22 8.49
C LEU A 72 7.42 1.17 8.69
N THR A 73 6.72 2.04 9.37
CA THR A 73 7.19 3.41 9.59
C THR A 73 7.96 3.58 10.88
N GLY A 74 7.97 2.55 11.73
CA GLY A 74 8.75 2.58 12.95
C GLY A 74 8.38 3.71 13.89
N GLY A 75 7.09 4.06 13.93
CA GLY A 75 6.68 5.19 14.74
C GLY A 75 7.17 6.48 14.13
N SER A 76 6.55 6.91 13.09
CA SER A 76 7.03 7.95 12.20
C SER A 76 7.00 9.37 12.76
N ARG A 77 6.69 9.53 14.04
CA ARG A 77 6.58 10.87 14.61
C ARG A 77 7.84 11.68 14.34
N GLY A 78 7.66 12.87 13.80
CA GLY A 78 8.77 13.75 13.51
C GLY A 78 9.53 13.43 12.25
N ARG A 79 9.18 12.38 11.54
CA ARG A 79 9.87 12.04 10.30
C ARG A 79 9.26 12.80 9.13
N HIS A 80 10.12 13.06 8.15
CA HIS A 80 9.68 13.69 6.92
C HIS A 80 8.68 12.79 6.20
N LEU A 81 7.63 13.40 5.64
CA LEU A 81 6.55 12.63 5.03
C LEU A 81 7.04 11.76 3.87
N LEU A 82 7.95 12.28 3.06
CA LEU A 82 8.46 11.49 1.93
C LEU A 82 9.20 10.25 2.42
N ALA A 83 9.92 10.35 3.53
CA ALA A 83 10.60 9.19 4.09
C ALA A 83 9.59 8.16 4.59
N VAL A 84 8.49 8.63 5.17
CA VAL A 84 7.45 7.73 5.62
C VAL A 84 6.83 6.98 4.44
N ILE A 85 6.50 7.71 3.39
CA ILE A 85 5.91 7.10 2.20
C ILE A 85 6.86 6.06 1.62
N THR A 86 8.14 6.38 1.55
CA THR A 86 9.14 5.44 1.06
C THR A 86 9.14 4.17 1.90
N SER A 87 9.09 4.31 3.23
CA SER A 87 9.07 3.14 4.10
C SER A 87 7.86 2.27 3.85
N LEU A 88 6.70 2.87 3.63
CA LEU A 88 5.49 2.10 3.38
C LEU A 88 5.55 1.33 2.08
N LEU A 89 6.07 1.94 1.02
CA LEU A 89 5.99 1.36 -0.31
C LEU A 89 7.21 0.52 -0.67
N VAL A 90 8.40 0.98 -0.30
CA VAL A 90 9.62 0.27 -0.65
C VAL A 90 9.73 -1.06 0.08
N ASN A 91 9.37 -1.07 1.36
CA ASN A 91 9.43 -2.32 2.13
C ASN A 91 8.60 -3.42 1.49
N ARG A 92 7.43 -3.05 0.99
CA ARG A 92 6.59 -4.03 0.34
C ARG A 92 7.21 -4.52 -0.97
N GLN A 93 7.84 -3.62 -1.71
CA GLN A 93 8.40 -3.98 -3.00
C GLN A 93 9.69 -4.76 -2.87
N ASP A 94 10.47 -4.45 -1.86
CA ASP A 94 11.75 -5.12 -1.68
C ASP A 94 11.60 -6.60 -1.44
N ALA A 95 10.63 -7.00 -0.63
CA ALA A 95 10.50 -8.40 -0.28
C ALA A 95 10.35 -9.29 -1.50
N PRO A 96 9.42 -9.02 -2.43
CA PRO A 96 9.31 -9.87 -3.61
C PRO A 96 10.56 -9.85 -4.48
N ALA A 97 11.20 -8.71 -4.60
CA ALA A 97 12.39 -8.62 -5.42
C ALA A 97 13.52 -9.46 -4.86
N ARG A 98 13.73 -9.39 -3.55
CA ARG A 98 14.77 -10.17 -2.92
C ARG A 98 14.50 -11.64 -2.99
N GLU A 99 13.26 -12.03 -2.90
CA GLU A 99 12.90 -13.44 -2.99
C GLU A 99 13.22 -14.01 -4.34
N ARG A 100 13.10 -13.21 -5.37
CA ARG A 100 13.39 -13.70 -6.70
C ARG A 100 14.88 -13.75 -6.99
N HIS A 101 15.63 -12.88 -6.37
CA HIS A 101 17.06 -12.80 -6.62
C HIS A 101 17.82 -14.04 -6.23
N PRO A 102 17.64 -14.55 -5.03
CA PRO A 102 18.43 -15.73 -4.64
C PRO A 102 18.21 -16.90 -5.54
N ALA A 103 17.08 -16.98 -6.18
CA ALA A 103 16.80 -18.08 -7.07
C ALA A 103 17.68 -18.05 -8.30
N ALA A 104 18.21 -16.91 -8.60
CA ALA A 104 19.12 -16.81 -9.72
C ALA A 104 20.51 -17.28 -9.32
#